data_afd93440f6527780fdd107670cb48d89
#
_entry.id   afd93440f6527780fdd107670cb48d89
#
_cell.length_a   1.000
_cell.length_b   1.000
_cell.length_c   1.000
_cell.angle_alpha   90.00
_cell.angle_beta   90.00
_cell.angle_gamma   90.00
#
_symmetry.space_group_name_H-M   'P 1'
#
loop_
_entity.id
_entity.type
_entity.pdbx_description
1 polymer ?
#
loop_
_entity_poly.entity_id
_entity_poly.type
_entity_poly.pdbx_seq_one_letter_code
_entity_poly.pdbx_strand_id
1 'polypeptide(L)'
;MRKTWILLVAFIWFSPVLQHDGEAAESSPNIKVLVTYHSVTGHTEKMAKGVVAGAQAVPGTTVVLKPVGKVTAADLFSADALIVGSPVYWSNMAGQVKTFFDDWQLKFGVFPEFKMRDKVGAAFTTGGQAASGKELTMLTILAAMLGNQMIVVSGGGAFGASATSEGDSPGIDDKELTGARELGRRVAEVTGRVKRGRAE
;
A
#
# COMPACT_ATOMS: atom_id res chain seq x y z
N MET A 1 88.71 -15.06 7.51
CA MET A 1 87.60 -14.58 6.66
C MET A 1 86.39 -15.50 6.91
N ARG A 2 85.40 -15.04 7.73
CA ARG A 2 84.16 -15.77 8.03
C ARG A 2 83.04 -15.32 7.13
N LYS A 3 82.49 -16.20 6.31
CA LYS A 3 81.33 -15.92 5.45
C LYS A 3 80.08 -16.24 6.28
N THR A 4 79.28 -15.17 6.58
CA THR A 4 77.98 -15.29 7.26
C THR A 4 76.90 -15.48 6.20
N TRP A 5 76.17 -16.59 6.27
CA TRP A 5 75.00 -16.85 5.42
C TRP A 5 73.76 -16.31 6.12
N ILE A 6 73.08 -15.38 5.52
CA ILE A 6 71.76 -14.86 5.99
C ILE A 6 70.68 -15.71 5.31
N LEU A 7 69.97 -16.49 6.12
CA LEU A 7 68.77 -17.21 5.70
C LEU A 7 67.58 -16.24 5.74
N LEU A 8 67.06 -15.92 4.56
CA LEU A 8 65.79 -15.18 4.40
C LEU A 8 64.66 -16.19 4.53
N VAL A 9 63.91 -16.09 5.66
CA VAL A 9 62.65 -16.84 5.87
C VAL A 9 61.52 -15.99 5.33
N ALA A 10 60.97 -16.42 4.20
CA ALA A 10 59.78 -15.80 3.62
C ALA A 10 58.53 -16.28 4.43
N PHE A 11 57.91 -15.38 5.21
CA PHE A 11 56.61 -15.58 5.83
C PHE A 11 55.53 -15.43 4.78
N ILE A 12 54.96 -16.53 4.32
CA ILE A 12 53.75 -16.50 3.47
C ILE A 12 52.56 -16.30 4.40
N TRP A 13 51.98 -15.07 4.36
CA TRP A 13 50.73 -14.76 5.02
C TRP A 13 49.60 -15.43 4.21
N PHE A 14 49.06 -16.50 4.76
CA PHE A 14 47.82 -17.11 4.28
C PHE A 14 46.65 -16.31 4.87
N SER A 15 46.11 -15.33 4.12
CA SER A 15 44.88 -14.66 4.49
C SER A 15 43.72 -15.63 4.25
N PRO A 16 42.90 -15.97 5.25
CA PRO A 16 41.68 -16.73 4.98
C PRO A 16 40.73 -15.78 4.19
N VAL A 17 40.45 -16.15 2.96
CA VAL A 17 39.33 -15.60 2.22
C VAL A 17 38.05 -15.99 2.99
N LEU A 18 37.49 -15.05 3.72
CA LEU A 18 36.14 -15.17 4.24
C LEU A 18 35.22 -15.31 3.02
N GLN A 19 34.83 -16.55 2.72
CA GLN A 19 33.69 -16.80 1.88
C GLN A 19 32.50 -16.15 2.58
N HIS A 20 32.02 -15.06 2.02
CA HIS A 20 30.68 -14.57 2.30
C HIS A 20 29.75 -15.67 1.77
N ASP A 21 29.26 -16.51 2.67
CA ASP A 21 28.15 -17.40 2.38
C ASP A 21 27.02 -16.50 1.85
N GLY A 22 26.65 -16.75 0.59
CA GLY A 22 25.63 -15.96 -0.08
C GLY A 22 24.39 -15.94 0.79
N GLU A 23 24.06 -14.77 1.29
CA GLU A 23 22.79 -14.46 1.95
C GLU A 23 21.69 -15.00 1.05
N ALA A 24 21.05 -16.08 1.47
CA ALA A 24 19.96 -16.69 0.72
C ALA A 24 18.97 -15.58 0.43
N ALA A 25 18.71 -15.27 -0.82
CA ALA A 25 17.79 -14.24 -1.24
C ALA A 25 16.44 -14.53 -0.58
N GLU A 26 16.13 -13.79 0.47
CA GLU A 26 14.89 -13.91 1.23
C GLU A 26 13.74 -13.79 0.23
N SER A 27 12.98 -14.85 0.05
CA SER A 27 11.91 -14.88 -0.93
C SER A 27 10.94 -13.74 -0.62
N SER A 28 10.75 -12.83 -1.56
CA SER A 28 9.85 -11.70 -1.39
C SER A 28 8.49 -12.20 -0.91
N PRO A 29 7.92 -11.67 0.18
CA PRO A 29 6.66 -12.15 0.71
C PRO A 29 5.56 -12.02 -0.35
N ASN A 30 4.75 -13.05 -0.53
CA ASN A 30 3.58 -12.97 -1.41
C ASN A 30 2.54 -12.04 -0.77
N ILE A 31 2.39 -10.84 -1.32
CA ILE A 31 1.52 -9.77 -0.82
C ILE A 31 0.26 -9.71 -1.69
N LYS A 32 -0.91 -9.73 -1.05
CA LYS A 32 -2.20 -9.50 -1.72
C LYS A 32 -2.76 -8.14 -1.33
N VAL A 33 -2.93 -7.25 -2.30
CA VAL A 33 -3.54 -5.92 -2.12
C VAL A 33 -4.91 -5.89 -2.79
N LEU A 34 -5.94 -5.53 -2.04
CA LEU A 34 -7.25 -5.19 -2.59
C LEU A 34 -7.33 -3.68 -2.75
N VAL A 35 -7.49 -3.22 -3.99
CA VAL A 35 -7.83 -1.82 -4.31
C VAL A 35 -9.30 -1.77 -4.66
N THR A 36 -10.07 -0.99 -3.92
CA THR A 36 -11.51 -0.83 -4.18
C THR A 36 -11.90 0.64 -4.23
N TYR A 37 -12.94 0.95 -4.98
CA TYR A 37 -13.32 2.33 -5.22
C TYR A 37 -14.80 2.46 -5.60
N HIS A 38 -15.33 3.68 -5.44
CA HIS A 38 -16.54 4.13 -6.14
C HIS A 38 -16.17 5.18 -7.19
N SER A 39 -16.76 5.09 -8.38
CA SER A 39 -16.53 6.06 -9.44
C SER A 39 -17.74 6.10 -10.39
N VAL A 40 -18.26 7.29 -10.65
CA VAL A 40 -19.35 7.52 -11.62
C VAL A 40 -18.78 8.07 -12.93
N THR A 41 -17.89 9.06 -12.84
CA THR A 41 -17.32 9.76 -13.99
C THR A 41 -15.96 9.24 -14.46
N GLY A 42 -15.44 8.18 -13.82
CA GLY A 42 -14.16 7.56 -14.17
C GLY A 42 -12.92 8.15 -13.48
N HIS A 43 -13.03 9.32 -12.83
CA HIS A 43 -11.86 9.97 -12.21
C HIS A 43 -11.27 9.14 -11.07
N THR A 44 -12.09 8.69 -10.11
CA THR A 44 -11.62 7.85 -9.01
C THR A 44 -11.10 6.50 -9.52
N GLU A 45 -11.70 5.95 -10.58
CA GLU A 45 -11.19 4.74 -11.23
C GLU A 45 -9.79 4.96 -11.85
N LYS A 46 -9.58 6.12 -12.50
CA LYS A 46 -8.25 6.47 -13.07
C LYS A 46 -7.19 6.53 -11.97
N MET A 47 -7.50 7.14 -10.81
CA MET A 47 -6.64 7.13 -9.64
C MET A 47 -6.40 5.71 -9.11
N ALA A 48 -7.45 4.88 -9.02
CA ALA A 48 -7.34 3.48 -8.59
C ALA A 48 -6.37 2.68 -9.47
N LYS A 49 -6.40 2.87 -10.78
CA LYS A 49 -5.44 2.26 -11.73
C LYS A 49 -4.00 2.72 -11.47
N GLY A 50 -3.80 3.98 -11.11
CA GLY A 50 -2.49 4.50 -10.66
C GLY A 50 -2.00 3.82 -9.40
N VAL A 51 -2.87 3.65 -8.40
CA VAL A 51 -2.57 2.92 -7.15
C VAL A 51 -2.19 1.47 -7.44
N VAL A 52 -2.93 0.78 -8.31
CA VAL A 52 -2.62 -0.59 -8.75
C VAL A 52 -1.24 -0.67 -9.36
N ALA A 53 -0.92 0.22 -10.31
CA ALA A 53 0.39 0.23 -10.97
C ALA A 53 1.54 0.41 -9.96
N GLY A 54 1.35 1.27 -8.96
CA GLY A 54 2.34 1.47 -7.89
C GLY A 54 2.52 0.24 -7.00
N ALA A 55 1.43 -0.42 -6.60
CA ALA A 55 1.51 -1.63 -5.77
C ALA A 55 2.14 -2.80 -6.53
N GLN A 56 1.80 -2.98 -7.81
CA GLN A 56 2.36 -4.04 -8.66
C GLN A 56 3.86 -3.87 -8.96
N ALA A 57 4.39 -2.66 -8.82
CA ALA A 57 5.82 -2.41 -8.97
C ALA A 57 6.66 -3.01 -7.82
N VAL A 58 6.05 -3.42 -6.71
CA VAL A 58 6.74 -4.06 -5.58
C VAL A 58 6.77 -5.57 -5.83
N PRO A 59 7.96 -6.20 -5.88
CA PRO A 59 8.10 -7.64 -6.13
C PRO A 59 7.27 -8.49 -5.15
N GLY A 60 6.66 -9.55 -5.66
CA GLY A 60 5.81 -10.46 -4.87
C GLY A 60 4.41 -9.91 -4.55
N THR A 61 4.01 -8.80 -5.17
CA THR A 61 2.68 -8.20 -4.95
C THR A 61 1.69 -8.60 -6.04
N THR A 62 0.55 -9.13 -5.62
CA THR A 62 -0.64 -9.33 -6.47
C THR A 62 -1.72 -8.32 -6.07
N VAL A 63 -2.39 -7.74 -7.06
CA VAL A 63 -3.41 -6.72 -6.81
C VAL A 63 -4.75 -7.13 -7.43
N VAL A 64 -5.79 -7.02 -6.63
CA VAL A 64 -7.19 -7.14 -7.07
C VAL A 64 -7.80 -5.75 -7.10
N LEU A 65 -8.35 -5.35 -8.25
CA LEU A 65 -9.06 -4.06 -8.43
C LEU A 65 -10.55 -4.35 -8.63
N LYS A 66 -11.40 -3.80 -7.74
CA LYS A 66 -12.86 -3.96 -7.84
C LYS A 66 -13.60 -2.69 -7.40
N PRO A 67 -14.70 -2.31 -8.04
CA PRO A 67 -15.64 -1.34 -7.45
C PRO A 67 -16.17 -1.87 -6.09
N VAL A 68 -16.46 -0.97 -5.14
CA VAL A 68 -16.93 -1.35 -3.79
C VAL A 68 -18.16 -2.27 -3.79
N GLY A 69 -19.09 -2.06 -4.72
CA GLY A 69 -20.29 -2.90 -4.85
C GLY A 69 -20.03 -4.31 -5.43
N LYS A 70 -18.80 -4.64 -5.80
CA LYS A 70 -18.38 -5.96 -6.33
C LYS A 70 -17.41 -6.71 -5.42
N VAL A 71 -17.04 -6.10 -4.29
CA VAL A 71 -16.17 -6.73 -3.29
C VAL A 71 -16.96 -7.77 -2.51
N THR A 72 -16.34 -8.90 -2.29
CA THR A 72 -16.89 -10.01 -1.48
C THR A 72 -16.14 -10.15 -0.17
N ALA A 73 -16.71 -10.88 0.80
CA ALA A 73 -16.02 -11.23 2.04
C ALA A 73 -14.70 -11.99 1.76
N ALA A 74 -14.69 -12.87 0.77
CA ALA A 74 -13.49 -13.61 0.37
C ALA A 74 -12.37 -12.68 -0.14
N ASP A 75 -12.72 -11.62 -0.91
CA ASP A 75 -11.74 -10.62 -1.35
C ASP A 75 -11.11 -9.91 -0.14
N LEU A 76 -11.93 -9.47 0.83
CA LEU A 76 -11.45 -8.79 2.04
C LEU A 76 -10.55 -9.69 2.89
N PHE A 77 -10.99 -10.92 3.15
CA PHE A 77 -10.27 -11.80 4.08
C PHE A 77 -8.98 -12.34 3.48
N SER A 78 -8.92 -12.56 2.17
CA SER A 78 -7.70 -13.00 1.50
C SER A 78 -6.66 -11.90 1.28
N ALA A 79 -7.04 -10.62 1.36
CA ALA A 79 -6.12 -9.51 1.18
C ALA A 79 -5.28 -9.28 2.44
N ASP A 80 -4.01 -8.92 2.26
CA ASP A 80 -3.09 -8.47 3.31
C ASP A 80 -3.21 -6.95 3.52
N ALA A 81 -3.60 -6.23 2.48
CA ALA A 81 -3.83 -4.79 2.52
C ALA A 81 -5.09 -4.40 1.73
N LEU A 82 -5.70 -3.28 2.16
CA LEU A 82 -6.87 -2.68 1.55
C LEU A 82 -6.63 -1.20 1.27
N ILE A 83 -6.82 -0.78 0.01
CA ILE A 83 -6.78 0.62 -0.37
C ILE A 83 -8.16 1.02 -0.90
N VAL A 84 -8.77 2.05 -0.28
CA VAL A 84 -10.13 2.48 -0.61
C VAL A 84 -10.13 3.86 -1.24
N GLY A 85 -10.78 3.97 -2.40
CA GLY A 85 -10.97 5.22 -3.13
C GLY A 85 -12.42 5.71 -3.14
N SER A 86 -12.60 7.01 -2.92
CA SER A 86 -13.90 7.66 -2.97
C SER A 86 -13.84 8.99 -3.71
N PRO A 87 -14.84 9.33 -4.55
CA PRO A 87 -15.07 10.73 -4.86
C PRO A 87 -15.53 11.47 -3.61
N VAL A 88 -15.28 12.77 -3.57
CA VAL A 88 -15.84 13.65 -2.53
C VAL A 88 -17.29 14.00 -2.87
N TYR A 89 -18.21 13.59 -2.03
CA TYR A 89 -19.59 14.03 -2.08
C TYR A 89 -19.94 14.77 -0.79
N TRP A 90 -20.20 16.07 -0.92
CA TRP A 90 -20.50 16.94 0.24
C TRP A 90 -19.46 16.82 1.36
N SER A 91 -18.19 16.99 0.99
CA SER A 91 -17.04 16.93 1.90
C SER A 91 -16.86 15.58 2.62
N ASN A 92 -17.44 14.50 2.12
CA ASN A 92 -17.33 13.16 2.72
C ASN A 92 -17.21 12.08 1.65
N MET A 93 -16.99 10.84 2.09
CA MET A 93 -17.00 9.68 1.20
C MET A 93 -18.37 9.48 0.56
N ALA A 94 -18.40 8.94 -0.64
CA ALA A 94 -19.63 8.56 -1.31
C ALA A 94 -20.42 7.54 -0.48
N GLY A 95 -21.77 7.62 -0.53
CA GLY A 95 -22.64 6.70 0.21
C GLY A 95 -22.37 5.23 -0.07
N GLN A 96 -21.97 4.87 -1.30
CA GLN A 96 -21.59 3.51 -1.69
C GLN A 96 -20.34 3.03 -0.96
N VAL A 97 -19.37 3.92 -0.67
CA VAL A 97 -18.18 3.59 0.12
C VAL A 97 -18.55 3.44 1.59
N LYS A 98 -19.45 4.28 2.10
CA LYS A 98 -19.95 4.12 3.48
C LYS A 98 -20.71 2.82 3.65
N THR A 99 -21.61 2.48 2.71
CA THR A 99 -22.33 1.20 2.68
C THR A 99 -21.37 0.00 2.66
N PHE A 100 -20.29 0.10 1.88
CA PHE A 100 -19.26 -0.96 1.86
C PHE A 100 -18.66 -1.20 3.26
N PHE A 101 -18.37 -0.16 4.04
CA PHE A 101 -17.91 -0.31 5.42
C PHE A 101 -19.00 -0.81 6.37
N ASP A 102 -20.25 -0.41 6.18
CA ASP A 102 -21.37 -0.92 6.97
C ASP A 102 -21.59 -2.42 6.72
N ASP A 103 -21.41 -2.86 5.47
CA ASP A 103 -21.50 -4.25 5.08
C ASP A 103 -20.42 -5.14 5.75
N TRP A 104 -19.31 -4.56 6.25
CA TRP A 104 -18.33 -5.31 7.04
C TRP A 104 -18.96 -5.91 8.30
N GLN A 105 -19.83 -5.16 8.97
CA GLN A 105 -20.59 -5.64 10.12
C GLN A 105 -21.83 -6.43 9.70
N LEU A 106 -22.61 -5.90 8.74
CA LEU A 106 -23.95 -6.38 8.46
C LEU A 106 -23.98 -7.62 7.55
N LYS A 107 -22.99 -7.77 6.64
CA LYS A 107 -23.01 -8.81 5.61
C LYS A 107 -21.75 -9.67 5.56
N PHE A 108 -20.56 -9.09 5.78
CA PHE A 108 -19.30 -9.79 5.56
C PHE A 108 -18.78 -10.50 6.83
N GLY A 109 -19.32 -10.18 8.01
CA GLY A 109 -18.92 -10.82 9.26
C GLY A 109 -17.48 -10.48 9.65
N VAL A 110 -17.08 -9.21 9.47
CA VAL A 110 -15.79 -8.70 9.98
C VAL A 110 -15.85 -8.57 11.50
N PHE A 111 -16.97 -8.06 12.03
CA PHE A 111 -17.27 -7.97 13.46
C PHE A 111 -18.07 -9.22 13.91
N PRO A 112 -17.92 -9.74 15.16
CA PRO A 112 -17.14 -9.18 16.27
C PRO A 112 -15.66 -9.61 16.32
N GLU A 113 -15.19 -10.52 15.45
CA GLU A 113 -13.83 -11.07 15.51
C GLU A 113 -12.75 -10.10 14.99
N PHE A 114 -13.14 -8.94 14.46
CA PHE A 114 -12.22 -7.96 13.86
C PHE A 114 -11.29 -8.60 12.80
N LYS A 115 -11.85 -9.31 11.82
CA LYS A 115 -11.10 -10.06 10.79
C LYS A 115 -10.19 -9.21 9.88
N MET A 116 -10.30 -7.88 10.01
CA MET A 116 -9.40 -6.93 9.32
C MET A 116 -8.26 -6.44 10.21
N ARG A 117 -8.19 -6.88 11.48
CA ARG A 117 -7.12 -6.50 12.42
C ARG A 117 -5.74 -6.72 11.81
N ASP A 118 -4.88 -5.74 12.02
CA ASP A 118 -3.48 -5.73 11.59
C ASP A 118 -3.25 -5.79 10.08
N LYS A 119 -4.28 -5.82 9.23
CA LYS A 119 -4.11 -5.59 7.80
C LYS A 119 -3.77 -4.13 7.54
N VAL A 120 -2.96 -3.88 6.51
CA VAL A 120 -2.59 -2.51 6.15
C VAL A 120 -3.73 -1.84 5.39
N GLY A 121 -4.07 -0.60 5.78
CA GLY A 121 -5.14 0.20 5.19
C GLY A 121 -4.65 1.54 4.66
N ALA A 122 -5.21 2.03 3.56
CA ALA A 122 -4.93 3.35 3.01
C ALA A 122 -6.14 3.91 2.25
N ALA A 123 -6.14 5.23 2.03
CA ALA A 123 -7.21 5.92 1.34
C ALA A 123 -6.69 6.78 0.18
N PHE A 124 -7.53 6.95 -0.86
CA PHE A 124 -7.34 7.97 -1.89
C PHE A 124 -8.66 8.60 -2.27
N THR A 125 -8.63 9.80 -2.85
CA THR A 125 -9.87 10.51 -3.18
C THR A 125 -9.73 11.38 -4.43
N THR A 126 -10.87 11.71 -5.02
CA THR A 126 -10.98 12.72 -6.07
C THR A 126 -12.05 13.73 -5.70
N GLY A 127 -11.83 15.00 -6.00
CA GLY A 127 -12.80 16.08 -5.77
C GLY A 127 -12.85 17.05 -6.94
N GLY A 128 -13.99 17.70 -7.14
CA GLY A 128 -14.17 18.65 -8.23
C GLY A 128 -13.39 19.95 -8.04
N GLN A 129 -12.98 20.28 -6.83
CA GLN A 129 -12.28 21.53 -6.50
C GLN A 129 -11.10 21.27 -5.55
N ALA A 130 -10.15 22.22 -5.48
CA ALA A 130 -9.00 22.13 -4.61
C ALA A 130 -9.43 21.97 -3.13
N ALA A 131 -10.35 22.80 -2.65
CA ALA A 131 -10.85 22.82 -1.27
C ALA A 131 -12.22 22.11 -1.12
N SER A 132 -12.36 20.91 -1.67
CA SER A 132 -13.64 20.17 -1.68
C SER A 132 -13.85 19.24 -0.49
N GLY A 133 -12.92 19.18 0.47
CA GLY A 133 -12.98 18.24 1.61
C GLY A 133 -12.32 16.90 1.33
N LYS A 134 -11.32 16.86 0.43
CA LYS A 134 -10.58 15.65 0.07
C LYS A 134 -9.90 15.03 1.29
N GLU A 135 -9.25 15.82 2.12
CA GLU A 135 -8.58 15.39 3.35
C GLU A 135 -9.59 14.80 4.34
N LEU A 136 -10.73 15.46 4.55
CA LEU A 136 -11.79 14.95 5.42
C LEU A 136 -12.37 13.64 4.91
N THR A 137 -12.56 13.50 3.62
CA THR A 137 -13.00 12.24 2.99
C THR A 137 -12.03 11.10 3.28
N MET A 138 -10.72 11.34 3.09
CA MET A 138 -9.70 10.33 3.43
C MET A 138 -9.70 9.99 4.91
N LEU A 139 -9.78 10.99 5.79
CA LEU A 139 -9.83 10.78 7.25
C LEU A 139 -11.03 9.93 7.66
N THR A 140 -12.22 10.11 7.07
CA THR A 140 -13.38 9.28 7.39
C THR A 140 -13.22 7.83 6.92
N ILE A 141 -12.55 7.58 5.78
CA ILE A 141 -12.18 6.24 5.32
C ILE A 141 -11.18 5.60 6.29
N LEU A 142 -10.11 6.33 6.66
CA LEU A 142 -9.09 5.83 7.58
C LEU A 142 -9.66 5.58 8.98
N ALA A 143 -10.61 6.41 9.46
CA ALA A 143 -11.30 6.20 10.73
C ALA A 143 -12.10 4.88 10.75
N ALA A 144 -12.79 4.53 9.65
CA ALA A 144 -13.47 3.24 9.54
C ALA A 144 -12.48 2.05 9.61
N MET A 145 -11.30 2.19 9.00
CA MET A 145 -10.24 1.19 9.07
C MET A 145 -9.65 1.06 10.48
N LEU A 146 -9.35 2.19 11.14
CA LEU A 146 -8.85 2.23 12.54
C LEU A 146 -9.85 1.59 13.51
N GLY A 147 -11.15 1.86 13.34
CA GLY A 147 -12.21 1.23 14.12
C GLY A 147 -12.26 -0.30 13.97
N ASN A 148 -11.73 -0.83 12.88
CA ASN A 148 -11.56 -2.26 12.62
C ASN A 148 -10.13 -2.77 12.93
N GLN A 149 -9.36 -2.00 13.71
CA GLN A 149 -8.01 -2.35 14.19
C GLN A 149 -6.99 -2.59 13.07
N MET A 150 -7.16 -1.92 11.91
CA MET A 150 -6.19 -1.96 10.83
C MET A 150 -5.01 -1.01 11.11
N ILE A 151 -3.87 -1.30 10.49
CA ILE A 151 -2.69 -0.43 10.47
C ILE A 151 -2.84 0.51 9.29
N VAL A 152 -3.12 1.80 9.53
CA VAL A 152 -3.29 2.76 8.44
C VAL A 152 -1.97 3.43 8.05
N VAL A 153 -1.77 3.63 6.75
CA VAL A 153 -0.60 4.30 6.18
C VAL A 153 -1.02 5.36 5.17
N SER A 154 -0.23 6.40 5.04
CA SER A 154 -0.35 7.42 4.00
C SER A 154 0.70 7.24 2.91
N GLY A 155 0.58 7.99 1.82
CA GLY A 155 1.52 8.07 0.71
C GLY A 155 0.92 8.89 -0.43
N GLY A 156 1.74 9.57 -1.22
CA GLY A 156 1.26 10.49 -2.25
C GLY A 156 0.60 11.77 -1.72
N GLY A 157 0.55 11.94 -0.39
CA GLY A 157 0.00 13.06 0.35
C GLY A 157 -0.11 12.76 1.83
N ALA A 158 -0.52 13.74 2.66
CA ALA A 158 -0.54 13.64 4.11
C ALA A 158 -1.44 12.51 4.63
N PHE A 159 -2.63 12.34 4.05
CA PHE A 159 -3.62 11.33 4.45
C PHE A 159 -3.82 10.24 3.39
N GLY A 160 -3.13 10.34 2.25
CA GLY A 160 -3.26 9.48 1.09
C GLY A 160 -3.18 10.28 -0.21
N ALA A 161 -3.35 9.63 -1.36
CA ALA A 161 -3.31 10.30 -2.64
C ALA A 161 -4.63 11.01 -2.95
N SER A 162 -4.58 12.20 -3.50
CA SER A 162 -5.78 12.94 -3.91
C SER A 162 -5.60 13.61 -5.27
N ALA A 163 -6.71 13.81 -5.96
CA ALA A 163 -6.74 14.51 -7.24
C ALA A 163 -7.90 15.50 -7.34
N THR A 164 -7.71 16.55 -8.14
CA THR A 164 -8.76 17.51 -8.50
C THR A 164 -9.19 17.25 -9.94
N SER A 165 -10.48 16.98 -10.15
CA SER A 165 -11.01 16.56 -11.45
C SER A 165 -11.63 17.69 -12.28
N GLU A 166 -11.86 18.85 -11.67
CA GLU A 166 -12.50 20.03 -12.26
C GLU A 166 -11.88 21.31 -11.67
N GLY A 167 -12.38 22.47 -12.11
CA GLY A 167 -11.91 23.76 -11.64
C GLY A 167 -10.53 24.09 -12.20
N ASP A 168 -9.54 24.22 -11.36
CA ASP A 168 -8.16 24.62 -11.74
C ASP A 168 -7.35 23.48 -12.35
N SER A 169 -7.87 22.25 -12.35
CA SER A 169 -7.20 21.08 -12.90
C SER A 169 -7.84 20.64 -14.22
N PRO A 170 -7.06 20.31 -15.25
CA PRO A 170 -7.57 19.77 -16.51
C PRO A 170 -8.09 18.31 -16.36
N GLY A 171 -8.31 17.84 -15.17
CA GLY A 171 -8.66 16.46 -14.82
C GLY A 171 -7.52 15.78 -14.04
N ILE A 172 -7.48 14.47 -14.03
CA ILE A 172 -6.41 13.74 -13.35
C ILE A 172 -5.14 13.79 -14.21
N ASP A 173 -4.12 14.49 -13.75
CA ASP A 173 -2.85 14.69 -14.45
C ASP A 173 -1.76 13.70 -14.01
N ASP A 174 -0.55 13.82 -14.60
CA ASP A 174 0.58 12.93 -14.29
C ASP A 174 1.12 13.11 -12.87
N LYS A 175 1.01 14.31 -12.30
CA LYS A 175 1.44 14.58 -10.92
C LYS A 175 0.53 13.84 -9.93
N GLU A 176 -0.77 13.93 -10.13
CA GLU A 176 -1.76 13.25 -9.30
C GLU A 176 -1.66 11.72 -9.44
N LEU A 177 -1.43 11.22 -10.67
CA LEU A 177 -1.17 9.81 -10.92
C LEU A 177 0.16 9.34 -10.30
N THR A 178 1.16 10.21 -10.20
CA THR A 178 2.41 9.91 -9.49
C THR A 178 2.15 9.71 -8.00
N GLY A 179 1.36 10.60 -7.37
CA GLY A 179 0.93 10.42 -5.99
C GLY A 179 0.13 9.12 -5.77
N ALA A 180 -0.74 8.76 -6.72
CA ALA A 180 -1.48 7.50 -6.67
C ALA A 180 -0.53 6.28 -6.73
N ARG A 181 0.45 6.29 -7.63
CA ARG A 181 1.48 5.22 -7.72
C ARG A 181 2.31 5.13 -6.44
N GLU A 182 2.71 6.27 -5.88
CA GLU A 182 3.46 6.32 -4.63
C GLU A 182 2.68 5.70 -3.47
N LEU A 183 1.39 6.00 -3.33
CA LEU A 183 0.51 5.38 -2.34
C LEU A 183 0.49 3.86 -2.48
N GLY A 184 0.23 3.37 -3.69
CA GLY A 184 0.19 1.92 -3.96
C GLY A 184 1.49 1.21 -3.62
N ARG A 185 2.63 1.76 -4.06
CA ARG A 185 3.96 1.23 -3.77
C ARG A 185 4.21 1.19 -2.26
N ARG A 186 3.97 2.31 -1.55
CA ARG A 186 4.20 2.38 -0.11
C ARG A 186 3.35 1.40 0.67
N VAL A 187 2.07 1.23 0.32
CA VAL A 187 1.19 0.24 0.97
C VAL A 187 1.75 -1.16 0.80
N ALA A 188 2.16 -1.55 -0.40
CA ALA A 188 2.73 -2.87 -0.65
C ALA A 188 4.04 -3.08 0.14
N GLU A 189 4.95 -2.11 0.16
CA GLU A 189 6.20 -2.17 0.93
C GLU A 189 5.95 -2.34 2.45
N VAL A 190 5.04 -1.53 3.02
CA VAL A 190 4.68 -1.62 4.45
C VAL A 190 4.03 -2.97 4.75
N THR A 191 3.13 -3.44 3.87
CA THR A 191 2.50 -4.76 4.01
C THR A 191 3.54 -5.87 4.04
N GLY A 192 4.55 -5.81 3.17
CA GLY A 192 5.66 -6.76 3.18
C GLY A 192 6.42 -6.78 4.50
N ARG A 193 6.69 -5.61 5.09
CA ARG A 193 7.35 -5.50 6.41
C ARG A 193 6.49 -6.10 7.52
N VAL A 194 5.18 -5.80 7.54
CA VAL A 194 4.23 -6.35 8.52
C VAL A 194 4.14 -7.87 8.41
N LYS A 195 4.14 -8.42 7.18
CA LYS A 195 4.09 -9.88 6.98
C LYS A 195 5.36 -10.59 7.47
N ARG A 196 6.54 -10.02 7.23
CA ARG A 196 7.80 -10.59 7.74
C ARG A 196 7.83 -10.60 9.26
N GLY A 197 7.51 -9.50 9.92
CA GLY A 197 7.50 -9.43 11.39
C GLY A 197 6.45 -10.31 12.08
N ARG A 198 5.54 -10.97 11.32
CA ARG A 198 4.61 -11.98 11.85
C ARG A 198 5.12 -13.41 11.68
N ALA A 199 6.12 -13.60 10.85
CA ALA A 199 6.70 -14.92 10.59
C ALA A 199 7.86 -15.25 11.55
N GLU A 200 8.35 -14.23 12.26
CA GLU A 200 9.31 -14.35 13.36
C GLU A 200 8.59 -14.63 14.69
#